data_6ec46596c94e3dddc0db88329180069f
#
_entry.id   6ec46596c94e3dddc0db88329180069f
#
_cell.length_a   1.000
_cell.length_b   1.000
_cell.length_c   1.000
_cell.angle_alpha   90.00
_cell.angle_beta   90.00
_cell.angle_gamma   90.00
#
_symmetry.space_group_name_H-M   'P 1'
#
loop_
_entity.id
_entity.type
_entity.pdbx_description
1 polymer ?
#
loop_
_entity_poly.entity_id
_entity_poly.type
_entity_poly.pdbx_seq_one_letter_code
_entity_poly.pdbx_strand_id
1 'polypeptide(L)'
;MIRLTKDELLEHIQANVLAALPKRLYKFRSIDGGALDSILRTQTIRFSNPLNWNDPFDGQIRIDTKNTQSEVARFLKYHQPDLSRARARETGKNVTKDPIRWEQFVNDKMRERLAEQGFCCFTSDWSPILQWSYYADGHKGVALGFAPYEDLDLFGLPIKVRYSEEYPYVNYVNHSLECLTTLLTVKSKVWEHEQEIRIWNKRSDLPFKRQALADITFGVRCLEKDIRHIKELCQQSGLNHVQFFRATRASRKFSLERELIK
;
A
#
# COMPACT_ATOMS: atom_id res chain seq x y z
N MET A 1 18.44 -17.79 -17.71
CA MET A 1 17.85 -16.96 -16.65
C MET A 1 18.59 -15.64 -16.67
N ILE A 2 18.02 -14.61 -17.31
CA ILE A 2 18.61 -13.27 -17.44
C ILE A 2 18.57 -12.66 -16.03
N ARG A 3 19.74 -12.43 -15.43
CA ARG A 3 19.85 -11.65 -14.20
C ARG A 3 19.78 -10.19 -14.60
N LEU A 4 18.61 -9.59 -14.51
CA LEU A 4 18.51 -8.13 -14.56
C LEU A 4 19.26 -7.56 -13.34
N THR A 5 20.04 -6.54 -13.56
CA THR A 5 20.60 -5.72 -12.49
C THR A 5 19.45 -5.01 -11.77
N LYS A 6 19.70 -4.50 -10.56
CA LYS A 6 18.69 -3.74 -9.81
C LYS A 6 18.16 -2.54 -10.63
N ASP A 7 19.03 -1.91 -11.41
CA ASP A 7 18.68 -0.73 -12.21
C ASP A 7 17.86 -1.12 -13.44
N GLU A 8 18.23 -2.19 -14.16
CA GLU A 8 17.43 -2.73 -15.27
C GLU A 8 16.05 -3.24 -14.83
N LEU A 9 15.97 -3.82 -13.61
CA LEU A 9 14.69 -4.22 -13.02
C LEU A 9 13.84 -3.00 -12.66
N LEU A 10 14.43 -1.94 -12.14
CA LEU A 10 13.76 -0.68 -11.84
C LEU A 10 13.29 0.02 -13.12
N GLU A 11 14.12 0.08 -14.16
CA GLU A 11 13.73 0.65 -15.46
C GLU A 11 12.59 -0.15 -16.11
N HIS A 12 12.65 -1.48 -16.08
CA HIS A 12 11.59 -2.34 -16.62
C HIS A 12 10.28 -2.23 -15.83
N ILE A 13 10.36 -2.15 -14.50
CA ILE A 13 9.23 -1.90 -13.64
C ILE A 13 8.67 -0.50 -13.91
N GLN A 14 9.51 0.53 -13.97
CA GLN A 14 9.07 1.89 -14.24
C GLN A 14 8.38 2.04 -15.60
N ALA A 15 8.92 1.48 -16.65
CA ALA A 15 8.32 1.57 -17.99
C ALA A 15 6.93 0.91 -18.08
N ASN A 16 6.76 -0.27 -17.45
CA ASN A 16 5.49 -1.00 -17.47
C ASN A 16 4.50 -0.49 -16.42
N VAL A 17 4.98 0.03 -15.30
CA VAL A 17 4.21 0.50 -14.16
C VAL A 17 3.70 1.92 -14.37
N LEU A 18 4.50 2.80 -14.99
CA LEU A 18 4.07 4.16 -15.33
C LEU A 18 2.89 4.16 -16.30
N ALA A 19 2.85 3.23 -17.25
CA ALA A 19 1.70 3.07 -18.17
C ALA A 19 0.39 2.69 -17.43
N ALA A 20 0.49 2.10 -16.23
CA ALA A 20 -0.66 1.67 -15.41
C ALA A 20 -1.02 2.66 -14.29
N LEU A 21 -0.23 3.72 -14.10
CA LEU A 21 -0.47 4.70 -13.05
C LEU A 21 -1.69 5.58 -13.42
N PRO A 22 -2.74 5.63 -12.59
CA PRO A 22 -3.91 6.41 -12.90
C PRO A 22 -3.61 7.91 -12.82
N LYS A 23 -4.39 8.73 -13.56
CA LYS A 23 -4.27 10.20 -13.54
C LYS A 23 -4.50 10.80 -12.15
N ARG A 24 -5.24 10.10 -11.29
CA ARG A 24 -5.53 10.48 -9.91
C ARG A 24 -5.46 9.27 -9.00
N LEU A 25 -4.91 9.50 -7.81
CA LEU A 25 -4.93 8.59 -6.68
C LEU A 25 -5.64 9.29 -5.52
N TYR A 26 -6.63 8.62 -4.94
CA TYR A 26 -7.42 9.18 -3.84
C TYR A 26 -7.11 8.50 -2.53
N LYS A 27 -6.99 9.31 -1.48
CA LYS A 27 -6.83 8.84 -0.11
C LYS A 27 -7.87 9.49 0.80
N PHE A 28 -8.71 8.66 1.38
CA PHE A 28 -9.75 9.10 2.30
C PHE A 28 -9.19 9.39 3.69
N ARG A 29 -9.69 10.44 4.34
CA ARG A 29 -9.30 10.84 5.70
C ARG A 29 -10.48 11.44 6.45
N SER A 30 -10.54 11.14 7.77
CA SER A 30 -11.32 11.93 8.70
C SER A 30 -10.68 13.31 8.88
N ILE A 31 -11.48 14.31 9.22
CA ILE A 31 -11.00 15.65 9.59
C ILE A 31 -10.53 15.62 11.03
N ASP A 32 -11.26 14.95 11.89
CA ASP A 32 -10.92 14.84 13.30
C ASP A 32 -9.61 14.05 13.54
N GLY A 33 -8.89 14.38 14.62
CA GLY A 33 -7.68 13.68 15.04
C GLY A 33 -6.36 14.26 14.53
N GLY A 34 -6.39 15.39 13.80
CA GLY A 34 -5.18 16.15 13.41
C GLY A 34 -4.31 15.53 12.31
N ALA A 35 -4.61 14.32 11.87
CA ALA A 35 -3.81 13.65 10.83
C ALA A 35 -3.92 14.36 9.47
N LEU A 36 -5.10 14.85 9.10
CA LEU A 36 -5.31 15.63 7.90
C LEU A 36 -4.58 16.97 7.97
N ASP A 37 -4.71 17.68 9.08
CA ASP A 37 -4.00 18.95 9.32
C ASP A 37 -2.49 18.77 9.20
N SER A 38 -1.96 17.69 9.77
CA SER A 38 -0.53 17.36 9.65
C SER A 38 -0.12 17.15 8.19
N ILE A 39 -0.87 16.38 7.41
CA ILE A 39 -0.60 16.15 5.98
C ILE A 39 -0.56 17.47 5.22
N LEU A 40 -1.53 18.36 5.44
CA LEU A 40 -1.63 19.62 4.72
C LEU A 40 -0.54 20.64 5.14
N ARG A 41 -0.19 20.69 6.41
CA ARG A 41 0.86 21.59 6.92
C ARG A 41 2.26 21.17 6.52
N THR A 42 2.56 19.90 6.66
CA THR A 42 3.92 19.38 6.46
C THR A 42 4.18 18.86 5.05
N GLN A 43 3.13 18.71 4.23
CA GLN A 43 3.18 18.03 2.93
C GLN A 43 3.84 16.65 3.05
N THR A 44 3.54 15.91 4.12
CA THR A 44 4.04 14.55 4.32
C THR A 44 2.89 13.56 4.37
N ILE A 45 3.15 12.33 3.91
CA ILE A 45 2.20 11.23 3.96
C ILE A 45 2.87 10.00 4.56
N ARG A 46 2.14 9.30 5.45
CA ARG A 46 2.66 8.13 6.15
C ARG A 46 2.66 6.90 5.26
N PHE A 47 3.83 6.27 5.16
CA PHE A 47 4.04 4.93 4.65
C PHE A 47 4.15 3.97 5.83
N SER A 48 3.09 3.21 6.07
CA SER A 48 2.99 2.30 7.21
C SER A 48 3.53 0.91 6.88
N ASN A 49 3.96 0.20 7.92
CA ASN A 49 4.38 -1.19 7.80
C ASN A 49 3.16 -2.07 7.48
N PRO A 50 3.25 -3.00 6.50
CA PRO A 50 2.18 -3.94 6.19
C PRO A 50 1.79 -4.86 7.36
N LEU A 51 2.70 -5.11 8.29
CA LEU A 51 2.39 -5.89 9.51
C LEU A 51 1.42 -5.18 10.47
N ASN A 52 1.14 -3.87 10.26
CA ASN A 52 0.26 -3.05 11.08
C ASN A 52 -1.02 -2.65 10.31
N TRP A 53 -1.37 -3.34 9.23
CA TRP A 53 -2.63 -3.08 8.54
C TRP A 53 -3.83 -3.41 9.44
N ASN A 54 -4.93 -2.69 9.23
CA ASN A 54 -6.13 -2.82 10.06
C ASN A 54 -6.91 -4.12 9.86
N ASP A 55 -6.81 -4.73 8.68
CA ASP A 55 -7.40 -6.03 8.39
C ASP A 55 -6.39 -7.15 8.74
N PRO A 56 -6.68 -8.00 9.74
CA PRO A 56 -5.79 -9.10 10.12
C PRO A 56 -5.68 -10.19 9.05
N PHE A 57 -6.55 -10.18 8.03
CA PHE A 57 -6.51 -11.10 6.90
C PHE A 57 -5.68 -10.55 5.73
N ASP A 58 -5.37 -9.26 5.72
CA ASP A 58 -4.52 -8.65 4.69
C ASP A 58 -3.04 -9.06 4.89
N GLY A 59 -2.36 -9.30 3.78
CA GLY A 59 -0.97 -9.76 3.85
C GLY A 59 -0.81 -11.19 4.38
N GLN A 60 -1.81 -12.05 4.25
CA GLN A 60 -1.73 -13.46 4.61
C GLN A 60 -1.46 -14.33 3.38
N ILE A 61 -0.61 -15.34 3.56
CA ILE A 61 -0.31 -16.36 2.55
C ILE A 61 -0.18 -17.74 3.23
N ARG A 62 -0.37 -18.79 2.45
CA ARG A 62 -0.05 -20.17 2.85
C ARG A 62 1.33 -20.52 2.34
N ILE A 63 2.20 -20.98 3.23
CA ILE A 63 3.58 -21.32 2.88
C ILE A 63 3.65 -22.82 2.50
N ASP A 64 4.19 -23.08 1.31
CA ASP A 64 4.60 -24.43 0.95
C ASP A 64 5.91 -24.78 1.66
N THR A 65 5.82 -25.72 2.58
CA THR A 65 6.96 -26.24 3.35
C THR A 65 7.61 -27.47 2.70
N LYS A 66 7.11 -27.92 1.54
CA LYS A 66 7.66 -29.05 0.80
C LYS A 66 8.98 -28.67 0.11
N ASN A 67 10.06 -28.69 0.89
CA ASN A 67 11.39 -28.36 0.40
C ASN A 67 12.34 -29.52 0.57
N THR A 68 13.26 -29.70 -0.37
CA THR A 68 14.38 -30.64 -0.24
C THR A 68 15.42 -30.11 0.75
N GLN A 69 16.19 -31.00 1.35
CA GLN A 69 17.29 -30.62 2.25
C GLN A 69 18.28 -29.66 1.61
N SER A 70 18.53 -29.81 0.30
CA SER A 70 19.45 -28.94 -0.45
C SER A 70 18.88 -27.53 -0.68
N GLU A 71 17.57 -27.41 -0.90
CA GLU A 71 16.89 -26.12 -1.03
C GLU A 71 16.91 -25.35 0.29
N VAL A 72 16.57 -26.04 1.39
CA VAL A 72 16.64 -25.46 2.73
C VAL A 72 18.07 -25.04 3.07
N ALA A 73 19.08 -25.88 2.81
CA ALA A 73 20.47 -25.54 3.06
C ALA A 73 20.94 -24.30 2.27
N ARG A 74 20.50 -24.16 1.01
CA ARG A 74 20.78 -23.00 0.17
C ARG A 74 20.10 -21.74 0.72
N PHE A 75 18.84 -21.84 1.12
CA PHE A 75 18.08 -20.77 1.73
C PHE A 75 18.72 -20.28 3.04
N LEU A 76 19.08 -21.21 3.94
CA LEU A 76 19.78 -20.88 5.19
C LEU A 76 21.11 -20.17 4.93
N LYS A 77 21.88 -20.64 3.95
CA LYS A 77 23.16 -20.01 3.59
C LYS A 77 23.00 -18.60 3.02
N TYR A 78 21.92 -18.35 2.29
CA TYR A 78 21.58 -17.01 1.80
C TYR A 78 21.23 -16.03 2.93
N HIS A 79 20.44 -16.49 3.90
CA HIS A 79 20.02 -15.65 5.02
C HIS A 79 21.04 -15.57 6.17
N GLN A 80 21.97 -16.53 6.25
CA GLN A 80 23.03 -16.61 7.22
C GLN A 80 24.38 -16.90 6.51
N PRO A 81 25.00 -15.87 5.90
CA PRO A 81 26.23 -16.05 5.11
C PRO A 81 27.38 -16.69 5.86
N ASP A 82 27.46 -16.47 7.19
CA ASP A 82 28.50 -17.02 8.05
C ASP A 82 28.28 -18.50 8.42
N LEU A 83 27.10 -19.04 8.17
CA LEU A 83 26.79 -20.45 8.42
C LEU A 83 27.64 -21.34 7.52
N SER A 84 28.42 -22.29 8.10
CA SER A 84 29.21 -23.22 7.28
C SER A 84 28.32 -24.11 6.41
N ARG A 85 28.82 -24.55 5.23
CA ARG A 85 28.08 -25.44 4.33
C ARG A 85 27.65 -26.74 4.99
N ALA A 86 28.52 -27.32 5.85
CA ALA A 86 28.22 -28.55 6.59
C ALA A 86 27.05 -28.32 7.55
N ARG A 87 27.08 -27.24 8.33
CA ARG A 87 26.05 -26.87 9.29
C ARG A 87 24.72 -26.52 8.60
N ALA A 88 24.75 -25.84 7.44
CA ALA A 88 23.55 -25.56 6.65
C ALA A 88 22.87 -26.87 6.15
N ARG A 89 23.66 -27.86 5.71
CA ARG A 89 23.13 -29.17 5.29
C ARG A 89 22.53 -29.96 6.45
N GLU A 90 23.22 -29.98 7.60
CA GLU A 90 22.74 -30.66 8.82
C GLU A 90 21.41 -29.98 9.31
N THR A 91 21.39 -28.68 9.39
CA THR A 91 20.16 -27.95 9.75
C THR A 91 19.05 -28.22 8.75
N GLY A 92 19.34 -28.20 7.44
CA GLY A 92 18.36 -28.53 6.41
C GLY A 92 17.77 -29.93 6.59
N LYS A 93 18.61 -30.93 6.95
CA LYS A 93 18.15 -32.27 7.25
C LYS A 93 17.23 -32.34 8.47
N ASN A 94 17.51 -31.56 9.50
CA ASN A 94 16.73 -31.56 10.74
C ASN A 94 15.40 -30.80 10.57
N VAL A 95 15.44 -29.66 9.88
CA VAL A 95 14.30 -28.79 9.65
C VAL A 95 13.24 -29.44 8.76
N THR A 96 13.64 -30.18 7.73
CA THR A 96 12.68 -30.92 6.87
C THR A 96 11.92 -32.02 7.60
N LYS A 97 12.34 -32.42 8.81
CA LYS A 97 11.65 -33.37 9.67
C LYS A 97 10.60 -32.72 10.59
N ASP A 98 10.63 -31.38 10.76
CA ASP A 98 9.70 -30.63 11.57
C ASP A 98 9.08 -29.49 10.73
N PRO A 99 8.02 -29.77 9.97
CA PRO A 99 7.38 -28.80 9.08
C PRO A 99 6.85 -27.57 9.83
N ILE A 100 6.36 -27.72 11.06
CA ILE A 100 5.77 -26.62 11.85
C ILE A 100 6.86 -25.62 12.23
N ARG A 101 7.98 -26.13 12.77
CA ARG A 101 9.11 -25.27 13.13
C ARG A 101 9.73 -24.59 11.92
N TRP A 102 9.73 -25.28 10.77
CA TRP A 102 10.20 -24.71 9.52
C TRP A 102 9.30 -23.58 9.03
N GLU A 103 7.99 -23.77 9.06
CA GLU A 103 7.02 -22.75 8.71
C GLU A 103 7.16 -21.49 9.59
N GLN A 104 7.32 -21.68 10.91
CA GLN A 104 7.58 -20.59 11.84
C GLN A 104 8.85 -19.82 11.46
N PHE A 105 9.94 -20.51 11.20
CA PHE A 105 11.21 -19.85 10.80
C PHE A 105 11.07 -19.06 9.49
N VAL A 106 10.39 -19.59 8.50
CA VAL A 106 10.12 -18.90 7.23
C VAL A 106 9.25 -17.66 7.45
N ASN A 107 8.20 -17.77 8.26
CA ASN A 107 7.35 -16.66 8.62
C ASN A 107 8.13 -15.54 9.33
N ASP A 108 9.02 -15.89 10.26
CA ASP A 108 9.87 -14.91 10.96
C ASP A 108 10.78 -14.17 9.97
N LYS A 109 11.39 -14.89 9.03
CA LYS A 109 12.24 -14.27 7.99
C LYS A 109 11.46 -13.38 7.04
N MET A 110 10.24 -13.72 6.72
CA MET A 110 9.34 -12.85 5.95
C MET A 110 8.99 -11.59 6.73
N ARG A 111 8.62 -11.71 8.01
CA ARG A 111 8.31 -10.58 8.89
C ARG A 111 9.49 -9.62 9.04
N GLU A 112 10.71 -10.13 9.23
CA GLU A 112 11.93 -9.33 9.27
C GLU A 112 12.09 -8.48 7.99
N ARG A 113 11.88 -9.08 6.80
CA ARG A 113 11.97 -8.36 5.52
C ARG A 113 10.89 -7.31 5.32
N LEU A 114 9.69 -7.56 5.84
CA LEU A 114 8.58 -6.63 5.75
C LEU A 114 8.68 -5.47 6.74
N ALA A 115 9.43 -5.65 7.84
CA ALA A 115 9.48 -4.69 8.93
C ALA A 115 9.96 -3.28 8.50
N GLU A 116 10.83 -3.21 7.50
CA GLU A 116 11.39 -1.95 6.98
C GLU A 116 10.60 -1.37 5.80
N GLN A 117 9.66 -2.15 5.26
CA GLN A 117 8.87 -1.73 4.10
C GLN A 117 7.72 -0.81 4.52
N GLY A 118 7.44 0.17 3.69
CA GLY A 118 6.36 1.12 3.87
C GLY A 118 5.38 1.10 2.71
N PHE A 119 4.10 1.17 3.01
CA PHE A 119 3.04 1.23 2.03
C PHE A 119 2.05 2.33 2.36
N CYS A 120 1.60 3.00 1.32
CA CYS A 120 0.49 3.93 1.41
C CYS A 120 -0.60 3.50 0.42
N CYS A 121 -1.80 3.25 0.94
CA CYS A 121 -2.94 2.74 0.17
C CYS A 121 -3.76 3.90 -0.38
N PHE A 122 -4.15 3.76 -1.65
CA PHE A 122 -4.98 4.68 -2.41
C PHE A 122 -6.02 3.90 -3.21
N THR A 123 -6.93 4.63 -3.84
CA THR A 123 -7.82 4.12 -4.90
C THR A 123 -7.74 5.04 -6.10
N SER A 124 -8.12 4.56 -7.28
CA SER A 124 -8.23 5.40 -8.48
C SER A 124 -9.57 6.15 -8.58
N ASP A 125 -10.53 5.84 -7.70
CA ASP A 125 -11.87 6.42 -7.70
C ASP A 125 -12.16 7.12 -6.37
N TRP A 126 -12.72 8.32 -6.43
CA TRP A 126 -13.14 9.11 -5.27
C TRP A 126 -14.57 8.80 -4.82
N SER A 127 -15.38 8.12 -5.66
CA SER A 127 -16.82 8.00 -5.48
C SER A 127 -17.35 6.78 -4.67
N PRO A 128 -16.56 5.72 -4.34
CA PRO A 128 -17.10 4.54 -3.66
C PRO A 128 -17.68 4.87 -2.27
N ILE A 129 -18.98 4.66 -2.11
CA ILE A 129 -19.74 4.97 -0.87
C ILE A 129 -19.13 4.30 0.36
N LEU A 130 -18.67 3.05 0.23
CA LEU A 130 -18.09 2.31 1.34
C LEU A 130 -16.77 2.91 1.81
N GLN A 131 -15.93 3.42 0.92
CA GLN A 131 -14.69 4.10 1.29
C GLN A 131 -14.96 5.38 2.09
N TRP A 132 -15.96 6.16 1.70
CA TRP A 132 -16.42 7.32 2.45
C TRP A 132 -16.93 6.94 3.84
N SER A 133 -17.62 5.80 3.94
CA SER A 133 -18.14 5.32 5.23
C SER A 133 -17.03 4.86 6.16
N TYR A 134 -16.06 4.08 5.66
CA TYR A 134 -15.01 3.48 6.50
C TYR A 134 -13.84 4.42 6.79
N TYR A 135 -13.43 5.25 5.83
CA TYR A 135 -12.17 5.99 5.91
C TYR A 135 -12.32 7.51 5.99
N ALA A 136 -13.53 8.03 5.77
CA ALA A 136 -13.85 9.46 5.84
C ALA A 136 -14.93 9.79 6.89
N ASP A 137 -14.90 9.12 8.03
CA ASP A 137 -15.83 9.33 9.16
C ASP A 137 -17.30 9.41 8.72
N GLY A 138 -17.79 8.36 8.06
CA GLY A 138 -19.18 8.31 7.63
C GLY A 138 -19.60 9.51 6.74
N HIS A 139 -18.79 9.85 5.76
CA HIS A 139 -18.96 10.95 4.82
C HIS A 139 -18.79 12.37 5.40
N LYS A 140 -18.20 12.54 6.58
CA LYS A 140 -17.87 13.86 7.16
C LYS A 140 -16.46 14.33 6.79
N GLY A 141 -15.58 13.39 6.42
CA GLY A 141 -14.19 13.63 6.07
C GLY A 141 -13.97 14.12 4.64
N VAL A 142 -12.78 13.83 4.11
CA VAL A 142 -12.32 14.24 2.79
C VAL A 142 -11.71 13.08 2.01
N ALA A 143 -11.70 13.23 0.68
CA ALA A 143 -10.84 12.47 -0.22
C ALA A 143 -9.77 13.41 -0.80
N LEU A 144 -8.51 13.12 -0.51
CA LEU A 144 -7.34 13.82 -1.04
C LEU A 144 -7.00 13.22 -2.40
N GLY A 145 -7.06 14.03 -3.46
CA GLY A 145 -6.77 13.64 -4.83
C GLY A 145 -5.34 14.02 -5.23
N PHE A 146 -4.49 13.03 -5.41
CA PHE A 146 -3.12 13.22 -5.83
C PHE A 146 -2.97 13.01 -7.34
N ALA A 147 -2.15 13.84 -7.98
CA ALA A 147 -1.67 13.70 -9.35
C ALA A 147 -0.30 13.01 -9.31
N PRO A 148 -0.21 11.69 -9.43
CA PRO A 148 1.02 10.96 -9.15
C PRO A 148 2.15 11.28 -10.12
N TYR A 149 1.85 11.72 -11.34
CA TYR A 149 2.85 12.14 -12.33
C TYR A 149 3.61 13.42 -11.94
N GLU A 150 3.07 14.23 -11.02
CA GLU A 150 3.75 15.42 -10.49
C GLU A 150 4.85 15.06 -9.48
N ASP A 151 4.87 13.80 -8.99
CA ASP A 151 5.84 13.34 -8.01
C ASP A 151 6.14 11.83 -8.15
N LEU A 152 6.85 11.48 -9.22
CA LEU A 152 7.23 10.09 -9.49
C LEU A 152 8.23 9.53 -8.47
N ASP A 153 8.98 10.37 -7.78
CA ASP A 153 9.88 9.93 -6.71
C ASP A 153 9.10 9.28 -5.56
N LEU A 154 7.91 9.82 -5.26
CA LEU A 154 7.03 9.27 -4.24
C LEU A 154 6.10 8.19 -4.77
N PHE A 155 5.45 8.41 -5.93
CA PHE A 155 4.38 7.58 -6.45
C PHE A 155 4.82 6.57 -7.52
N GLY A 156 6.11 6.52 -7.86
CA GLY A 156 6.64 5.77 -9.00
C GLY A 156 6.64 4.24 -8.87
N LEU A 157 6.23 3.68 -7.73
CA LEU A 157 6.11 2.23 -7.53
C LEU A 157 4.68 1.82 -7.10
N PRO A 158 3.67 2.02 -7.96
CA PRO A 158 2.31 1.60 -7.70
C PRO A 158 2.15 0.08 -7.85
N ILE A 159 1.43 -0.52 -6.93
CA ILE A 159 1.08 -1.94 -6.93
C ILE A 159 -0.43 -2.03 -6.91
N LYS A 160 -1.03 -2.56 -7.97
CA LYS A 160 -2.46 -2.84 -7.99
C LYS A 160 -2.76 -4.10 -7.20
N VAL A 161 -3.68 -4.01 -6.24
CA VAL A 161 -4.12 -5.15 -5.44
C VAL A 161 -4.96 -6.11 -6.29
N ARG A 162 -4.70 -7.40 -6.12
CA ARG A 162 -5.49 -8.51 -6.67
C ARG A 162 -6.36 -9.09 -5.56
N TYR A 163 -7.58 -9.42 -5.89
CA TYR A 163 -8.55 -9.92 -4.92
C TYR A 163 -8.74 -11.43 -5.08
N SER A 164 -8.77 -12.16 -3.96
CA SER A 164 -8.90 -13.62 -3.92
C SER A 164 -9.84 -14.04 -2.78
N GLU A 165 -10.52 -15.16 -2.97
CA GLU A 165 -11.32 -15.81 -1.92
C GLU A 165 -10.45 -16.65 -0.99
N GLU A 166 -9.32 -17.14 -1.50
CA GLU A 166 -8.41 -18.02 -0.77
C GLU A 166 -7.04 -17.35 -0.58
N TYR A 167 -6.34 -17.75 0.48
CA TYR A 167 -4.95 -17.36 0.67
C TYR A 167 -4.08 -17.97 -0.43
N PRO A 168 -3.22 -17.17 -1.06
CA PRO A 168 -2.26 -17.69 -2.02
C PRO A 168 -1.34 -18.71 -1.38
N TYR A 169 -1.04 -19.79 -2.11
CA TYR A 169 -0.12 -20.82 -1.70
C TYR A 169 1.22 -20.65 -2.42
N VAL A 170 2.30 -20.42 -1.68
CA VAL A 170 3.60 -20.02 -2.23
C VAL A 170 4.77 -20.70 -1.55
N ASN A 171 5.83 -20.99 -2.32
CA ASN A 171 7.07 -21.55 -1.80
C ASN A 171 8.12 -20.45 -1.60
N TYR A 172 8.26 -19.97 -0.36
CA TYR A 172 9.16 -18.88 -0.02
C TYR A 172 10.64 -19.23 -0.23
N VAL A 173 11.02 -20.47 -0.06
CA VAL A 173 12.41 -20.92 -0.16
C VAL A 173 12.95 -20.80 -1.59
N ASN A 174 12.13 -21.16 -2.56
CA ASN A 174 12.51 -21.14 -3.97
C ASN A 174 12.13 -19.84 -4.69
N HIS A 175 11.08 -19.15 -4.21
CA HIS A 175 10.46 -17.99 -4.85
C HIS A 175 10.21 -16.84 -3.87
N SER A 176 11.22 -16.46 -3.09
CA SER A 176 11.06 -15.50 -2.00
C SER A 176 10.56 -14.12 -2.45
N LEU A 177 10.94 -13.65 -3.64
CA LEU A 177 10.45 -12.38 -4.19
C LEU A 177 8.98 -12.50 -4.61
N GLU A 178 8.60 -13.58 -5.28
CA GLU A 178 7.21 -13.85 -5.67
C GLU A 178 6.30 -13.96 -4.42
N CYS A 179 6.79 -14.60 -3.36
CA CYS A 179 6.06 -14.68 -2.09
C CYS A 179 5.82 -13.30 -1.48
N LEU A 180 6.85 -12.46 -1.42
CA LEU A 180 6.73 -11.11 -0.88
C LEU A 180 5.78 -10.26 -1.75
N THR A 181 5.93 -10.30 -3.07
CA THR A 181 5.02 -9.57 -3.96
C THR A 181 3.58 -10.08 -3.84
N THR A 182 3.37 -11.39 -3.74
CA THR A 182 2.04 -11.99 -3.56
C THR A 182 1.42 -11.54 -2.24
N LEU A 183 2.15 -11.63 -1.14
CA LEU A 183 1.71 -11.18 0.17
C LEU A 183 1.29 -9.71 0.17
N LEU A 184 2.02 -8.87 -0.55
CA LEU A 184 1.79 -7.42 -0.62
C LEU A 184 0.73 -7.01 -1.65
N THR A 185 0.36 -7.91 -2.56
CA THR A 185 -0.55 -7.60 -3.67
C THR A 185 -1.90 -8.31 -3.60
N VAL A 186 -2.07 -9.30 -2.72
CA VAL A 186 -3.31 -10.06 -2.62
C VAL A 186 -4.08 -9.65 -1.38
N LYS A 187 -5.40 -9.43 -1.55
CA LYS A 187 -6.34 -9.07 -0.49
C LYS A 187 -7.62 -9.89 -0.64
N SER A 188 -8.37 -10.03 0.45
CA SER A 188 -9.66 -10.71 0.41
C SER A 188 -10.63 -10.04 -0.56
N LYS A 189 -11.36 -10.86 -1.33
CA LYS A 189 -12.34 -10.41 -2.34
C LYS A 189 -13.46 -9.54 -1.76
N VAL A 190 -13.76 -9.65 -0.48
CA VAL A 190 -14.75 -8.78 0.18
C VAL A 190 -14.37 -7.29 0.12
N TRP A 191 -13.09 -6.98 -0.09
CA TRP A 191 -12.55 -5.64 -0.24
C TRP A 191 -12.39 -5.18 -1.71
N GLU A 192 -12.84 -5.96 -2.69
CA GLU A 192 -12.68 -5.66 -4.12
C GLU A 192 -13.23 -4.29 -4.53
N HIS A 193 -14.26 -3.81 -3.83
CA HIS A 193 -14.84 -2.49 -4.02
C HIS A 193 -13.86 -1.33 -3.72
N GLU A 194 -12.76 -1.58 -3.02
CA GLU A 194 -11.73 -0.57 -2.76
C GLU A 194 -10.88 -0.25 -3.99
N GLN A 195 -10.76 -1.17 -4.95
CA GLN A 195 -9.88 -1.01 -6.11
C GLN A 195 -8.51 -0.46 -5.73
N GLU A 196 -7.94 -1.07 -4.70
CA GLU A 196 -6.78 -0.55 -3.98
C GLU A 196 -5.53 -0.52 -4.85
N ILE A 197 -4.80 0.58 -4.74
CA ILE A 197 -3.46 0.78 -5.30
C ILE A 197 -2.53 1.11 -4.14
N ARG A 198 -1.52 0.29 -3.93
CA ARG A 198 -0.49 0.47 -2.90
C ARG A 198 0.71 1.14 -3.52
N ILE A 199 1.15 2.24 -2.93
CA ILE A 199 2.45 2.82 -3.29
C ILE A 199 3.47 2.25 -2.32
N TRP A 200 4.52 1.65 -2.88
CA TRP A 200 5.62 1.09 -2.11
C TRP A 200 6.75 2.10 -1.96
N ASN A 201 7.23 2.29 -0.74
CA ASN A 201 8.39 3.11 -0.43
C ASN A 201 9.03 2.65 0.89
N LYS A 202 10.03 3.36 1.41
CA LYS A 202 10.52 3.11 2.76
C LYS A 202 9.46 3.44 3.82
N ARG A 203 9.49 2.74 4.94
CA ARG A 203 8.62 3.04 6.09
C ARG A 203 9.02 4.38 6.72
N SER A 204 8.22 5.40 6.55
CA SER A 204 8.43 6.75 7.12
C SER A 204 7.22 7.65 6.83
N ASP A 205 7.23 8.85 7.41
CA ASP A 205 6.48 9.97 6.88
C ASP A 205 7.32 10.59 5.76
N LEU A 206 6.83 10.54 4.52
CA LEU A 206 7.56 10.99 3.34
C LEU A 206 6.94 12.27 2.78
N PRO A 207 7.77 13.26 2.40
CA PRO A 207 7.28 14.47 1.78
C PRO A 207 6.75 14.18 0.37
N PHE A 208 5.72 14.90 -0.02
CA PHE A 208 5.24 14.96 -1.40
C PHE A 208 5.41 16.37 -1.98
N LYS A 209 5.63 16.46 -3.28
CA LYS A 209 5.66 17.73 -4.00
C LYS A 209 4.28 18.38 -3.93
N ARG A 210 4.22 19.69 -3.64
CA ARG A 210 2.93 20.42 -3.47
C ARG A 210 1.98 20.20 -4.64
N GLN A 211 2.48 20.24 -5.87
CA GLN A 211 1.73 20.02 -7.10
C GLN A 211 1.07 18.66 -7.17
N ALA A 212 1.61 17.67 -6.47
CA ALA A 212 1.03 16.34 -6.44
C ALA A 212 -0.33 16.30 -5.73
N LEU A 213 -0.61 17.16 -4.73
CA LEU A 213 -1.96 17.29 -4.17
C LEU A 213 -2.78 18.20 -5.07
N ALA A 214 -3.61 17.63 -5.92
CA ALA A 214 -4.33 18.35 -6.97
C ALA A 214 -5.74 18.79 -6.55
N ASP A 215 -6.43 17.97 -5.78
CA ASP A 215 -7.79 18.26 -5.35
C ASP A 215 -8.14 17.69 -3.97
N ILE A 216 -9.13 18.29 -3.32
CA ILE A 216 -9.75 17.82 -2.09
C ILE A 216 -11.25 17.76 -2.32
N THR A 217 -11.84 16.58 -2.16
CA THR A 217 -13.29 16.41 -2.19
C THR A 217 -13.81 16.28 -0.77
N PHE A 218 -14.71 17.14 -0.35
CA PHE A 218 -15.41 17.07 0.95
C PHE A 218 -16.58 16.12 0.87
N GLY A 219 -16.78 15.32 1.90
CA GLY A 219 -17.89 14.37 1.97
C GLY A 219 -19.27 15.05 2.06
N VAL A 220 -20.31 14.31 1.71
CA VAL A 220 -21.71 14.81 1.71
C VAL A 220 -22.14 15.41 3.05
N ARG A 221 -21.59 14.90 4.16
CA ARG A 221 -21.92 15.32 5.53
C ARG A 221 -20.88 16.23 6.16
N CYS A 222 -19.89 16.67 5.37
CA CYS A 222 -18.86 17.59 5.86
C CYS A 222 -19.49 18.93 6.23
N LEU A 223 -19.13 19.48 7.39
CA LEU A 223 -19.67 20.74 7.90
C LEU A 223 -18.98 21.94 7.23
N GLU A 224 -19.73 23.03 7.05
CA GLU A 224 -19.20 24.26 6.44
C GLU A 224 -18.00 24.86 7.22
N LYS A 225 -17.99 24.73 8.55
CA LYS A 225 -16.86 25.15 9.38
C LYS A 225 -15.57 24.39 9.05
N ASP A 226 -15.70 23.07 8.77
CA ASP A 226 -14.55 22.21 8.47
C ASP A 226 -14.05 22.48 7.04
N ILE A 227 -14.96 22.72 6.11
CA ILE A 227 -14.60 23.15 4.75
C ILE A 227 -13.78 24.44 4.79
N ARG A 228 -14.24 25.45 5.53
CA ARG A 228 -13.51 26.71 5.69
C ARG A 228 -12.14 26.48 6.31
N HIS A 229 -12.07 25.75 7.42
CA HIS A 229 -10.81 25.43 8.08
C HIS A 229 -9.79 24.79 7.13
N ILE A 230 -10.20 23.77 6.36
CA ILE A 230 -9.29 23.08 5.43
C ILE A 230 -8.84 23.99 4.28
N LYS A 231 -9.71 24.86 3.76
CA LYS A 231 -9.34 25.86 2.74
C LYS A 231 -8.31 26.85 3.26
N GLU A 232 -8.55 27.42 4.44
CA GLU A 232 -7.62 28.33 5.11
C GLU A 232 -6.27 27.66 5.37
N LEU A 233 -6.30 26.42 5.84
CA LEU A 233 -5.10 25.62 6.06
C LEU A 233 -4.30 25.39 4.78
N CYS A 234 -4.96 25.05 3.67
CA CYS A 234 -4.31 24.90 2.36
C CYS A 234 -3.67 26.22 1.92
N GLN A 235 -4.36 27.36 2.08
CA GLN A 235 -3.82 28.68 1.75
C GLN A 235 -2.57 29.01 2.59
N GLN A 236 -2.64 28.81 3.91
CA GLN A 236 -1.51 29.03 4.83
C GLN A 236 -0.32 28.12 4.54
N SER A 237 -0.57 26.94 3.99
CA SER A 237 0.45 25.92 3.66
C SER A 237 1.00 26.06 2.21
N GLY A 238 0.59 27.09 1.46
CA GLY A 238 1.04 27.32 0.09
C GLY A 238 0.46 26.34 -0.94
N LEU A 239 -0.72 25.77 -0.65
CA LEU A 239 -1.45 24.83 -1.51
C LEU A 239 -2.57 25.54 -2.29
N ASN A 240 -2.30 26.77 -2.80
CA ASN A 240 -3.28 27.64 -3.45
C ASN A 240 -3.82 27.09 -4.79
N HIS A 241 -3.13 26.12 -5.39
CA HIS A 241 -3.51 25.47 -6.65
C HIS A 241 -4.53 24.34 -6.46
N VAL A 242 -4.74 23.88 -5.21
CA VAL A 242 -5.63 22.76 -4.91
C VAL A 242 -7.08 23.14 -5.23
N GLN A 243 -7.74 22.29 -6.01
CA GLN A 243 -9.15 22.43 -6.31
C GLN A 243 -10.00 21.78 -5.22
N PHE A 244 -11.10 22.46 -4.86
CA PHE A 244 -12.03 21.98 -3.85
C PHE A 244 -13.34 21.52 -4.47
N PHE A 245 -13.77 20.33 -4.09
CA PHE A 245 -15.04 19.76 -4.53
C PHE A 245 -15.89 19.39 -3.32
N ARG A 246 -17.20 19.40 -3.51
CA ARG A 246 -18.16 18.86 -2.57
C ARG A 246 -18.85 17.67 -3.17
N ALA A 247 -18.86 16.53 -2.47
CA ALA A 247 -19.63 15.38 -2.84
C ALA A 247 -21.12 15.60 -2.53
N THR A 248 -21.98 15.21 -3.46
CA THR A 248 -23.43 15.24 -3.33
C THR A 248 -24.01 13.87 -3.67
N ARG A 249 -25.21 13.59 -3.21
CA ARG A 249 -25.91 12.35 -3.54
C ARG A 249 -26.55 12.50 -4.91
N ALA A 250 -26.31 11.54 -5.79
CA ALA A 250 -27.04 11.47 -7.05
C ALA A 250 -28.55 11.30 -6.81
N SER A 251 -29.37 11.96 -7.62
CA SER A 251 -30.80 12.03 -7.39
C SER A 251 -31.54 10.71 -7.57
N ARG A 252 -31.02 9.77 -8.37
CA ARG A 252 -31.73 8.54 -8.78
C ARG A 252 -30.95 7.24 -8.59
N LYS A 253 -29.71 7.32 -8.07
CA LYS A 253 -28.81 6.15 -7.93
C LYS A 253 -28.10 6.19 -6.59
N PHE A 254 -27.73 5.03 -6.07
CA PHE A 254 -26.80 4.93 -4.94
C PHE A 254 -25.37 5.23 -5.40
N SER A 255 -25.13 6.50 -5.73
CA SER A 255 -23.82 6.99 -6.17
C SER A 255 -23.61 8.43 -5.73
N LEU A 256 -22.36 8.88 -5.81
CA LEU A 256 -21.97 10.25 -5.52
C LEU A 256 -21.67 11.00 -6.82
N GLU A 257 -22.01 12.27 -6.84
CA GLU A 257 -21.58 13.28 -7.78
C GLU A 257 -20.72 14.30 -7.03
N ARG A 258 -19.91 15.08 -7.70
CA ARG A 258 -19.16 16.16 -7.06
C ARG A 258 -19.20 17.44 -7.88
N GLU A 259 -19.27 18.54 -7.20
CA GLU A 259 -19.27 19.88 -7.77
C GLU A 259 -18.07 20.68 -7.27
N LEU A 260 -17.54 21.54 -8.13
CA LEU A 260 -16.45 22.45 -7.79
C LEU A 260 -17.02 23.53 -6.87
N ILE A 261 -16.34 23.79 -5.75
CA ILE A 261 -16.67 24.87 -4.83
C ILE A 261 -15.55 25.91 -4.79
N LYS A 262 -15.94 27.20 -4.86
CA LYS A 262 -15.02 28.33 -4.83
C LYS A 262 -14.45 28.58 -3.44
#